data_78db680cec1901718bbd92edad989fd1
#
_entry.id   78db680cec1901718bbd92edad989fd1
#
_cell.length_a   1.000
_cell.length_b   1.000
_cell.length_c   1.000
_cell.angle_alpha   90.00
_cell.angle_beta   90.00
_cell.angle_gamma   90.00
#
_symmetry.space_group_name_H-M   'P 1'
#
loop_
_entity.id
_entity.type
_entity.pdbx_description
1 polymer ?
#
loop_
_entity_poly.entity_id
_entity_poly.type
_entity_poly.pdbx_seq_one_letter_code
_entity_poly.pdbx_strand_id
1 'polypeptide(L)' 'MENKVFVLGSGSWGTALASVLADNQVDVLIYGRDKNEVDDINQNHRNSKYFSTNLPVNLKATNDLSQAKNYPIILTCVP' A
#
# COMPACT_ATOMS: atom_id res chain seq x y z
N MET A 1 14.62 15.47 -3.04
CA MET A 1 13.18 15.38 -2.80
C MET A 1 12.80 13.93 -2.50
N GLU A 2 12.10 13.69 -1.45
CA GLU A 2 11.70 12.34 -1.09
C GLU A 2 10.41 11.97 -1.80
N ASN A 3 10.42 10.81 -2.46
CA ASN A 3 9.24 10.25 -3.11
C ASN A 3 8.61 9.24 -2.15
N LYS A 4 7.90 9.77 -1.16
CA LYS A 4 7.25 8.95 -0.13
C LYS A 4 5.76 9.23 -0.12
N VAL A 5 4.97 8.19 -0.29
CA VAL A 5 3.52 8.30 -0.40
C VAL A 5 2.86 7.31 0.56
N PHE A 6 1.89 7.79 1.31
CA PHE A 6 1.04 6.96 2.15
C PHE A 6 -0.31 6.81 1.45
N VAL A 7 -0.70 5.58 1.12
CA VAL A 7 -1.98 5.31 0.45
C VAL A 7 -2.98 4.84 1.50
N LEU A 8 -4.03 5.60 1.70
CA LEU A 8 -5.06 5.31 2.70
C LEU A 8 -6.16 4.47 2.06
N GLY A 9 -6.11 3.18 2.30
CA GLY A 9 -7.07 2.21 1.81
C GLY A 9 -6.42 1.10 0.99
N SER A 10 -6.68 -0.14 1.35
CA SER A 10 -6.08 -1.33 0.72
C SER A 10 -7.04 -2.08 -0.20
N GLY A 11 -8.16 -1.47 -0.59
CA GLY A 11 -9.06 -2.03 -1.57
C GLY A 11 -8.42 -2.11 -2.96
N SER A 12 -9.19 -2.49 -3.99
CA SER A 12 -8.63 -2.70 -5.32
C SER A 12 -8.01 -1.43 -5.89
N TRP A 13 -8.63 -0.27 -5.73
CA TRP A 13 -8.09 1.01 -6.20
C TRP A 13 -6.80 1.38 -5.49
N GLY A 14 -6.80 1.30 -4.15
CA GLY A 14 -5.62 1.65 -3.36
C GLY A 14 -4.45 0.75 -3.68
N THR A 15 -4.69 -0.55 -3.80
CA THR A 15 -3.63 -1.51 -4.13
C THR A 15 -3.11 -1.31 -5.55
N ALA A 16 -3.99 -1.05 -6.52
CA ALA A 16 -3.56 -0.79 -7.90
C ALA A 16 -2.69 0.46 -7.99
N LEU A 17 -3.11 1.55 -7.36
CA LEU A 17 -2.35 2.79 -7.36
C LEU A 17 -1.00 2.61 -6.66
N ALA A 18 -1.00 1.95 -5.51
CA ALA A 18 0.23 1.71 -4.75
C ALA A 18 1.21 0.86 -5.57
N SER A 19 0.71 -0.12 -6.32
CA SER A 19 1.54 -0.97 -7.18
C SER A 19 2.22 -0.16 -8.28
N VAL A 20 1.48 0.74 -8.93
CA VAL A 20 2.04 1.61 -9.97
C VAL A 20 3.14 2.50 -9.39
N LEU A 21 2.88 3.09 -8.23
CA LEU A 21 3.86 3.96 -7.56
C LEU A 21 5.12 3.18 -7.18
N ALA A 22 4.95 1.99 -6.61
CA ALA A 22 6.08 1.16 -6.20
C ALA A 22 6.91 0.71 -7.42
N ASP A 23 6.25 0.39 -8.54
CA ASP A 23 6.94 0.05 -9.78
C ASP A 23 7.79 1.20 -10.31
N ASN A 24 7.42 2.43 -9.97
CA ASN A 24 8.15 3.64 -10.35
C ASN A 24 9.14 4.08 -9.26
N GLN A 25 9.52 3.18 -8.37
CA GLN A 25 10.53 3.43 -7.33
C GLN A 25 10.10 4.47 -6.28
N VAL A 26 8.81 4.66 -6.12
CA VAL A 26 8.28 5.50 -5.04
C VAL A 26 8.23 4.65 -3.76
N ASP A 27 8.60 5.26 -2.64
CA ASP A 27 8.50 4.62 -1.33
C ASP A 27 7.03 4.70 -0.88
N VAL A 28 6.31 3.60 -0.99
CA VAL A 28 4.87 3.55 -0.73
C VAL A 28 4.58 2.70 0.48
N LEU A 29 3.77 3.24 1.37
CA LEU A 29 3.18 2.47 2.46
C LEU A 29 1.66 2.53 2.30
N ILE A 30 1.02 1.39 2.16
CA ILE A 30 -0.43 1.30 2.03
C ILE A 30 -1.05 0.96 3.40
N TYR A 31 -2.10 1.67 3.76
CA TYR A 31 -2.83 1.41 4.99
C TYR A 31 -4.05 0.55 4.71
N GLY A 32 -4.20 -0.55 5.45
CA GLY A 32 -5.39 -1.37 5.44
C GLY A 32 -5.84 -1.69 6.85
N ARG A 33 -7.15 -1.79 7.07
CA ARG A 33 -7.71 -2.13 8.38
C ARG A 33 -7.62 -3.61 8.69
N ASP A 34 -7.59 -4.45 7.65
CA ASP A 34 -7.55 -5.89 7.80
C ASP A 34 -6.10 -6.35 7.93
N LYS A 35 -5.76 -6.84 9.11
CA LYS A 35 -4.40 -7.32 9.39
C LYS A 35 -4.00 -8.46 8.43
N ASN A 36 -4.95 -9.31 8.03
CA ASN A 36 -4.65 -10.40 7.12
C ASN A 36 -4.25 -9.88 5.74
N GLU A 37 -4.90 -8.83 5.25
CA GLU A 37 -4.50 -8.19 3.99
C GLU A 37 -3.11 -7.56 4.11
N VAL A 38 -2.86 -6.88 5.23
CA VAL A 38 -1.55 -6.26 5.48
C VAL A 38 -0.45 -7.31 5.50
N ASP A 39 -0.67 -8.41 6.20
CA ASP A 39 0.31 -9.49 6.27
C ASP A 39 0.52 -10.13 4.90
N ASP A 40 -0.54 -10.31 4.12
CA ASP A 40 -0.45 -10.89 2.78
C ASP A 40 0.41 -10.01 1.86
N ILE A 41 0.23 -8.70 1.92
CA ILE A 41 1.05 -7.77 1.14
C ILE A 41 2.52 -7.83 1.57
N ASN A 42 2.78 -7.80 2.87
CA ASN A 42 4.16 -7.75 3.38
C ASN A 42 4.91 -9.07 3.23
N GLN A 43 4.23 -10.19 3.46
CA GLN A 43 4.89 -11.50 3.49
C GLN A 43 4.84 -12.22 2.16
N ASN A 44 3.74 -12.09 1.43
CA ASN A 44 3.52 -12.85 0.20
C ASN A 44 3.52 -11.97 -1.05
N HIS A 45 3.62 -10.65 -0.89
CA HIS A 45 3.56 -9.67 -1.99
C HIS A 45 2.29 -9.85 -2.81
N ARG A 46 1.16 -10.01 -2.12
CA ARG A 46 -0.14 -10.24 -2.72
C ARG A 46 -1.23 -9.46 -1.97
N ASN A 47 -2.28 -9.15 -2.70
CA ASN A 47 -3.56 -8.82 -2.09
C ASN A 47 -4.58 -9.77 -2.72
N SER A 48 -4.64 -10.98 -2.21
CA SER A 48 -5.36 -12.11 -2.83
C SER A 48 -6.85 -11.86 -2.98
N LYS A 49 -7.40 -10.98 -2.16
CA LYS A 49 -8.81 -10.62 -2.21
C LYS A 49 -9.16 -9.89 -3.51
N TYR A 50 -8.21 -9.13 -4.07
CA TYR A 50 -8.47 -8.26 -5.21
C TYR A 50 -7.64 -8.58 -6.44
N PHE A 51 -6.50 -9.23 -6.30
CA PHE A 51 -5.56 -9.46 -7.39
C PHE A 51 -5.03 -10.87 -7.38
N SER A 52 -4.93 -11.45 -8.57
CA SER A 52 -4.36 -12.80 -8.75
C SER A 52 -2.87 -12.77 -9.04
N THR A 53 -2.30 -11.58 -9.31
CA THR A 53 -0.87 -11.43 -9.62
C THR A 53 -0.11 -10.92 -8.41
N ASN A 54 1.22 -11.11 -8.43
CA ASN A 54 2.08 -10.62 -7.37
C ASN A 54 2.21 -9.09 -7.42
N LEU A 55 2.32 -8.49 -6.24
CA LEU A 55 2.59 -7.07 -6.10
C LEU A 55 4.10 -6.82 -6.09
N PRO A 56 4.54 -5.57 -6.37
CA PRO A 56 5.97 -5.24 -6.28
C PRO A 56 6.52 -5.55 -4.89
N VAL A 57 7.74 -6.10 -4.83
CA VAL A 57 8.35 -6.51 -3.56
C VAL A 57 8.66 -5.31 -2.65
N ASN A 58 8.80 -4.12 -3.21
CA ASN A 58 9.05 -2.89 -2.43
C ASN A 58 7.77 -2.22 -1.92
N LEU A 59 6.60 -2.76 -2.25
CA LEU A 59 5.33 -2.27 -1.70
C LEU A 59 5.15 -2.84 -0.30
N LYS A 60 4.94 -1.95 0.66
CA LYS A 60 4.73 -2.32 2.06
C LYS A 60 3.37 -1.85 2.54
N ALA A 61 2.85 -2.52 3.55
CA ALA A 61 1.55 -2.22 4.12
C ALA A 61 1.61 -2.13 5.64
N THR A 62 0.66 -1.42 6.22
CA THR A 62 0.52 -1.29 7.66
C THR A 62 -0.95 -1.20 8.05
N ASN A 63 -1.28 -1.62 9.26
CA ASN A 63 -2.57 -1.34 9.88
C ASN A 63 -2.47 -0.26 10.96
N ASP A 64 -1.35 0.43 11.02
CA ASP A 64 -1.10 1.52 11.97
C ASP A 64 -1.25 2.87 11.25
N LEU A 65 -2.41 3.51 11.41
CA LEU A 65 -2.71 4.78 10.76
C LEU A 65 -1.77 5.90 11.19
N SER A 66 -1.17 5.81 12.36
CA SER A 66 -0.24 6.83 12.85
C SER A 66 1.02 6.96 12.00
N GLN A 67 1.32 5.95 11.19
CA GLN A 67 2.45 6.02 10.25
C GLN A 67 2.29 7.12 9.21
N ALA A 68 1.06 7.58 8.94
CA ALA A 68 0.82 8.63 7.96
C ALA A 68 1.60 9.91 8.24
N LYS A 69 1.88 10.21 9.51
CA LYS A 69 2.62 11.42 9.89
C LYS A 69 4.05 11.45 9.35
N ASN A 70 4.57 10.30 8.95
CA ASN A 70 5.94 10.19 8.42
C ASN A 70 6.01 10.41 6.91
N TYR A 71 4.88 10.68 6.26
CA TYR A 71 4.80 10.77 4.81
C TYR A 71 4.32 12.14 4.38
N PRO A 72 5.03 12.79 3.44
CA PRO A 72 4.64 14.13 2.96
C PRO A 72 3.42 14.12 2.05
N ILE A 73 3.11 12.96 1.45
CA ILE A 73 1.98 12.84 0.52
C ILE A 73 1.06 11.74 1.02
N ILE A 74 -0.22 12.05 1.12
CA ILE A 74 -1.25 11.08 1.50
C ILE A 74 -2.30 11.04 0.40
N LEU A 75 -2.51 9.85 -0.16
CA LEU A 75 -3.55 9.61 -1.16
C LEU A 75 -4.68 8.82 -0.52
N THR A 76 -5.88 9.34 -0.59
CA THR A 76 -7.05 8.70 0.00
C THR A 76 -7.77 7.90 -1.07
N CYS A 77 -7.82 6.58 -0.89
CA CYS A 77 -8.43 5.64 -1.83
C CYS A 77 -9.54 4.83 -1.17
N VAL A 78 -10.30 5.47 -0.30
CA VAL A 78 -11.46 4.83 0.33
C VAL A 78 -12.72 5.16 -0.47
N PRO A 79 -13.67 4.22 -0.55
CA PRO A 79 -14.92 4.46 -1.25
C PRO A 79 -15.77 5.52 -0.57
#